data_859268b729ef771c8c325e68d6c30fe4
#
_entry.id   859268b729ef771c8c325e68d6c30fe4
#
_cell.length_a   1.000
_cell.length_b   1.000
_cell.length_c   1.000
_cell.angle_alpha   90.00
_cell.angle_beta   90.00
_cell.angle_gamma   90.00
#
_symmetry.space_group_name_H-M   'P 1'
#
loop_
_entity.id
_entity.type
_entity.pdbx_description
1 polymer ?
#
loop_
_entity_poly.entity_id
_entity_poly.type
_entity_poly.pdbx_seq_one_letter_code
_entity_poly.pdbx_strand_id
1 'polypeptide(L)'
;MTNQTPIINFSPKKILIFFFSLVALLVALSIWGQHMRFFGVGDIRGPIHEMFIDIMMTSFYLDYESNVPTFINALMLFIPALLLLAIGLWKSNIKDKYRFQWNALAFIFFLLSIDEIASFHERLIKPMRAAVGSHGVFFFAWIIPGMAAIALFGFAFLTFF
;
A
#
# COMPACT_ATOMS: atom_id res chain seq x y z
N MET A 1 -15.41 26.82 34.51
CA MET A 1 -14.34 25.93 34.01
C MET A 1 -14.60 25.72 32.52
N THR A 2 -13.87 26.39 31.67
CA THR A 2 -13.97 26.26 30.21
C THR A 2 -13.32 24.94 29.81
N ASN A 3 -14.12 23.93 29.46
CA ASN A 3 -13.66 22.70 28.85
C ASN A 3 -13.07 23.03 27.47
N GLN A 4 -11.79 23.38 27.44
CA GLN A 4 -11.07 23.43 26.17
C GLN A 4 -10.78 22.00 25.74
N THR A 5 -11.52 21.51 24.76
CA THR A 5 -11.18 20.26 24.08
C THR A 5 -9.80 20.45 23.42
N PRO A 6 -8.86 19.52 23.63
CA PRO A 6 -7.53 19.63 23.01
C PRO A 6 -7.70 19.56 21.49
N ILE A 7 -7.39 20.66 20.80
CA ILE A 7 -7.35 20.70 19.33
C ILE A 7 -6.01 20.09 18.92
N ILE A 8 -6.05 18.85 18.45
CA ILE A 8 -4.87 18.21 17.86
C ILE A 8 -4.64 18.84 16.47
N ASN A 9 -3.62 19.68 16.38
CA ASN A 9 -3.31 20.39 15.14
C ASN A 9 -2.36 19.53 14.27
N PHE A 10 -2.91 18.76 13.36
CA PHE A 10 -2.14 18.00 12.39
C PHE A 10 -1.67 18.90 11.24
N SER A 11 -0.37 19.08 11.12
CA SER A 11 0.21 19.76 9.96
C SER A 11 0.35 18.81 8.77
N PRO A 12 -0.36 19.01 7.64
CA PRO A 12 -0.25 18.17 6.46
C PRO A 12 1.20 18.02 5.96
N LYS A 13 2.00 19.10 6.06
CA LYS A 13 3.42 19.07 5.68
C LYS A 13 4.24 18.10 6.54
N LYS A 14 4.00 18.06 7.86
CA LYS A 14 4.72 17.13 8.76
C LYS A 14 4.35 15.69 8.46
N ILE A 15 3.07 15.42 8.18
CA ILE A 15 2.59 14.09 7.80
C ILE A 15 3.25 13.66 6.48
N LEU A 16 3.26 14.54 5.47
CA LEU A 16 3.88 14.26 4.18
C LEU A 16 5.39 13.97 4.33
N ILE A 17 6.11 14.81 5.08
CA ILE A 17 7.55 14.62 5.31
C ILE A 17 7.80 13.30 6.03
N PHE A 18 6.99 12.95 7.03
CA PHE A 18 7.10 11.69 7.76
C PHE A 18 6.98 10.49 6.81
N PHE A 19 5.91 10.42 6.01
CA PHE A 19 5.70 9.31 5.07
C PHE A 19 6.76 9.28 3.96
N PHE A 20 7.15 10.43 3.44
CA PHE A 20 8.22 10.50 2.44
C PHE A 20 9.56 9.98 3.01
N SER A 21 9.91 10.38 4.24
CA SER A 21 11.12 9.91 4.90
C SER A 21 11.07 8.41 5.18
N LEU A 22 9.91 7.89 5.56
CA LEU A 22 9.70 6.45 5.80
C LEU A 22 9.90 5.66 4.50
N VAL A 23 9.29 6.08 3.41
CA VAL A 23 9.45 5.43 2.09
C VAL A 23 10.90 5.52 1.62
N ALA A 24 11.54 6.69 1.74
CA ALA A 24 12.95 6.86 1.38
C ALA A 24 13.87 5.92 2.19
N LEU A 25 13.59 5.73 3.48
CA LEU A 25 14.31 4.78 4.32
C LEU A 25 14.14 3.34 3.84
N LEU A 26 12.92 2.91 3.52
CA LEU A 26 12.66 1.56 3.00
C LEU A 26 13.37 1.31 1.67
N VAL A 27 13.34 2.29 0.76
CA VAL A 27 14.08 2.22 -0.52
C VAL A 27 15.58 2.08 -0.26
N ALA A 28 16.14 2.89 0.65
CA ALA A 28 17.55 2.83 0.99
C ALA A 28 17.95 1.48 1.59
N LEU A 29 17.12 0.91 2.47
CA LEU A 29 17.35 -0.42 3.06
C LEU A 29 17.29 -1.52 2.00
N SER A 30 16.33 -1.45 1.07
CA SER A 30 16.21 -2.38 -0.04
C SER A 30 17.45 -2.34 -0.97
N ILE A 31 17.87 -1.14 -1.37
CA ILE A 31 19.07 -0.96 -2.21
C ILE A 31 20.32 -1.47 -1.47
N TRP A 32 20.44 -1.16 -0.20
CA TRP A 32 21.58 -1.60 0.61
C TRP A 32 21.63 -3.14 0.72
N GLY A 33 20.51 -3.79 1.01
CA GLY A 33 20.42 -5.25 1.03
C GLY A 33 20.83 -5.89 -0.31
N GLN A 34 20.36 -5.33 -1.43
CA GLN A 34 20.75 -5.80 -2.76
C GLN A 34 22.25 -5.59 -3.02
N HIS A 35 22.79 -4.42 -2.66
CA HIS A 35 24.22 -4.14 -2.83
C HIS A 35 25.08 -5.15 -2.06
N MET A 36 24.72 -5.44 -0.80
CA MET A 36 25.40 -6.43 0.02
C MET A 36 25.33 -7.84 -0.58
N ARG A 37 24.19 -8.21 -1.17
CA ARG A 37 24.01 -9.52 -1.82
C ARG A 37 24.85 -9.68 -3.08
N PHE A 38 24.92 -8.66 -3.95
CA PHE A 38 25.56 -8.76 -5.25
C PHE A 38 27.06 -8.45 -5.22
N PHE A 39 27.49 -7.51 -4.40
CA PHE A 39 28.87 -7.05 -4.39
C PHE A 39 29.67 -7.54 -3.16
N GLY A 40 28.98 -8.00 -2.13
CA GLY A 40 29.61 -8.47 -0.89
C GLY A 40 30.29 -7.33 -0.11
N VAL A 41 30.72 -7.64 1.11
CA VAL A 41 31.63 -6.79 1.90
C VAL A 41 32.94 -7.56 2.03
N GLY A 42 33.74 -7.58 0.96
CA GLY A 42 35.05 -8.23 0.96
C GLY A 42 35.01 -9.75 1.15
N ASP A 43 36.15 -10.33 1.51
CA ASP A 43 36.32 -11.79 1.70
C ASP A 43 35.66 -12.37 2.97
N ILE A 44 34.87 -11.58 3.72
CA ILE A 44 34.22 -12.01 4.97
C ILE A 44 32.89 -12.73 4.60
N ARG A 45 33.00 -13.90 3.99
CA ARG A 45 31.86 -14.81 3.80
C ARG A 45 31.82 -15.81 4.97
N GLY A 46 31.01 -15.51 5.97
CA GLY A 46 30.75 -16.42 7.07
C GLY A 46 29.25 -16.66 7.24
N PRO A 47 28.84 -17.72 7.95
CA PRO A 47 27.42 -18.05 8.15
C PRO A 47 26.59 -16.89 8.74
N ILE A 48 27.19 -16.07 9.59
CA ILE A 48 26.54 -14.91 10.22
C ILE A 48 26.27 -13.81 9.16
N HIS A 49 27.20 -13.59 8.24
CA HIS A 49 27.04 -12.59 7.18
C HIS A 49 25.94 -12.99 6.20
N GLU A 50 25.94 -14.26 5.78
CA GLU A 50 24.88 -14.79 4.90
C GLU A 50 23.50 -14.73 5.56
N MET A 51 23.40 -15.09 6.83
CA MET A 51 22.18 -14.96 7.60
C MET A 51 21.69 -13.51 7.68
N PHE A 52 22.59 -12.54 7.90
CA PHE A 52 22.24 -11.12 7.95
C PHE A 52 21.73 -10.62 6.60
N ILE A 53 22.40 -10.98 5.49
CA ILE A 53 21.94 -10.61 4.14
C ILE A 53 20.57 -11.23 3.87
N ASP A 54 20.34 -12.49 4.22
CA ASP A 54 19.06 -13.15 4.00
C ASP A 54 17.93 -12.46 4.79
N ILE A 55 18.16 -12.11 6.05
CA ILE A 55 17.22 -11.33 6.87
C ILE A 55 16.94 -9.98 6.22
N MET A 56 17.95 -9.26 5.77
CA MET A 56 17.78 -7.95 5.13
C MET A 56 16.99 -8.05 3.83
N MET A 57 17.28 -9.05 3.00
CA MET A 57 16.59 -9.26 1.73
C MET A 57 15.15 -9.71 1.95
N THR A 58 14.89 -10.67 2.81
CA THR A 58 13.54 -11.17 3.06
C THR A 58 12.65 -10.13 3.74
N SER A 59 13.24 -9.29 4.62
CA SER A 59 12.48 -8.30 5.38
C SER A 59 12.27 -6.96 4.69
N PHE A 60 13.21 -6.51 3.83
CA PHE A 60 13.21 -5.13 3.31
C PHE A 60 13.28 -5.02 1.78
N TYR A 61 13.39 -6.12 1.05
CA TYR A 61 13.41 -6.05 -0.41
C TYR A 61 12.03 -5.68 -0.95
N LEU A 62 11.96 -4.57 -1.70
CA LEU A 62 10.69 -3.98 -2.14
C LEU A 62 9.91 -4.84 -3.14
N ASP A 63 10.61 -5.73 -3.85
CA ASP A 63 9.98 -6.61 -4.85
C ASP A 63 9.47 -7.93 -4.23
N TYR A 64 9.66 -8.11 -2.93
CA TYR A 64 9.12 -9.25 -2.19
C TYR A 64 7.84 -8.86 -1.46
N GLU A 65 6.92 -9.83 -1.42
CA GLU A 65 5.68 -9.73 -0.67
C GLU A 65 5.85 -10.21 0.78
N SER A 66 4.87 -9.91 1.63
CA SER A 66 4.80 -10.38 3.03
C SER A 66 6.01 -9.95 3.90
N ASN A 67 6.49 -8.74 3.68
CA ASN A 67 7.63 -8.15 4.37
C ASN A 67 7.30 -6.79 5.01
N VAL A 68 8.32 -6.09 5.56
CA VAL A 68 8.13 -4.80 6.22
C VAL A 68 7.59 -3.72 5.28
N PRO A 69 8.10 -3.53 4.03
CA PRO A 69 7.50 -2.63 3.05
C PRO A 69 6.02 -2.91 2.77
N THR A 70 5.66 -4.17 2.52
CA THR A 70 4.27 -4.61 2.30
C THR A 70 3.37 -4.24 3.49
N PHE A 71 3.82 -4.51 4.72
CA PHE A 71 3.05 -4.18 5.92
C PHE A 71 2.85 -2.67 6.08
N ILE A 72 3.90 -1.87 5.83
CA ILE A 72 3.81 -0.40 5.90
C ILE A 72 2.87 0.13 4.82
N ASN A 73 2.93 -0.40 3.59
CA ASN A 73 2.04 -0.01 2.50
C ASN A 73 0.57 -0.33 2.85
N ALA A 74 0.31 -1.52 3.40
CA ALA A 74 -1.01 -1.89 3.88
C ALA A 74 -1.53 -0.93 4.97
N LEU A 75 -0.68 -0.51 5.92
CA LEU A 75 -1.06 0.49 6.93
C LEU A 75 -1.35 1.87 6.30
N MET A 76 -0.58 2.27 5.29
CA MET A 76 -0.80 3.52 4.54
C MET A 76 -2.14 3.53 3.78
N LEU A 77 -2.70 2.36 3.47
CA LEU A 77 -4.04 2.20 2.90
C LEU A 77 -5.12 2.08 4.00
N PHE A 78 -4.81 1.38 5.08
CA PHE A 78 -5.76 1.14 6.18
C PHE A 78 -6.11 2.40 6.96
N ILE A 79 -5.13 3.25 7.26
CA ILE A 79 -5.38 4.50 8.01
C ILE A 79 -6.35 5.42 7.26
N PRO A 80 -6.17 5.73 5.95
CA PRO A 80 -7.17 6.45 5.18
C PRO A 80 -8.53 5.75 5.14
N ALA A 81 -8.60 4.40 5.08
CA ALA A 81 -9.86 3.67 5.13
C ALA A 81 -10.64 4.00 6.40
N LEU A 82 -9.98 3.99 7.57
CA LEU A 82 -10.62 4.34 8.85
C LEU A 82 -11.09 5.81 8.89
N LEU A 83 -10.28 6.74 8.36
CA LEU A 83 -10.65 8.16 8.29
C LEU A 83 -11.86 8.38 7.37
N LEU A 84 -11.85 7.76 6.19
CA LEU A 84 -12.97 7.80 5.24
C LEU A 84 -14.23 7.17 5.83
N LEU A 85 -14.10 6.08 6.59
CA LEU A 85 -15.22 5.46 7.30
C LEU A 85 -15.81 6.41 8.34
N ALA A 86 -14.97 7.07 9.14
CA ALA A 86 -15.43 8.06 10.11
C ALA A 86 -16.19 9.21 9.45
N ILE A 87 -15.69 9.72 8.30
CA ILE A 87 -16.38 10.74 7.50
C ILE A 87 -17.70 10.17 6.97
N GLY A 88 -17.70 8.95 6.42
CA GLY A 88 -18.89 8.30 5.86
C GLY A 88 -19.99 8.08 6.88
N LEU A 89 -19.63 7.65 8.08
CA LEU A 89 -20.57 7.49 9.21
C LEU A 89 -21.18 8.83 9.65
N TRP A 90 -20.33 9.87 9.78
CA TRP A 90 -20.82 11.20 10.11
C TRP A 90 -21.76 11.75 9.01
N LYS A 91 -21.38 11.61 7.74
CA LYS A 91 -22.20 12.00 6.58
C LYS A 91 -23.51 11.21 6.52
N SER A 92 -23.50 9.95 6.94
CA SER A 92 -24.72 9.12 7.02
C SER A 92 -25.70 9.64 8.09
N ASN A 93 -25.16 10.05 9.25
CA ASN A 93 -25.97 10.60 10.34
C ASN A 93 -26.70 11.91 9.95
N ILE A 94 -26.06 12.77 9.19
CA ILE A 94 -26.65 14.03 8.71
C ILE A 94 -27.43 13.87 7.37
N LYS A 95 -27.58 12.63 6.89
CA LYS A 95 -28.27 12.28 5.63
C LYS A 95 -27.70 13.03 4.42
N ASP A 96 -26.37 13.24 4.39
CA ASP A 96 -25.68 13.91 3.29
C ASP A 96 -25.89 13.16 1.97
N LYS A 97 -25.94 13.91 0.86
CA LYS A 97 -26.13 13.39 -0.51
C LYS A 97 -25.05 12.37 -0.89
N TYR A 98 -23.81 12.58 -0.46
CA TYR A 98 -22.66 11.78 -0.84
C TYR A 98 -22.22 10.76 0.22
N ARG A 99 -23.08 10.45 1.21
CA ARG A 99 -22.79 9.47 2.27
C ARG A 99 -22.36 8.10 1.73
N PHE A 100 -22.99 7.67 0.63
CA PHE A 100 -22.65 6.37 0.02
C PHE A 100 -21.26 6.38 -0.57
N GLN A 101 -20.86 7.44 -1.27
CA GLN A 101 -19.54 7.56 -1.87
C GLN A 101 -18.42 7.55 -0.83
N TRP A 102 -18.61 8.25 0.30
CA TRP A 102 -17.65 8.22 1.41
C TRP A 102 -17.46 6.82 1.98
N ASN A 103 -18.56 6.08 2.23
CA ASN A 103 -18.49 4.71 2.73
C ASN A 103 -17.90 3.76 1.67
N ALA A 104 -18.21 3.95 0.40
CA ALA A 104 -17.65 3.15 -0.69
C ALA A 104 -16.13 3.36 -0.80
N LEU A 105 -15.64 4.61 -0.72
CA LEU A 105 -14.20 4.90 -0.68
C LEU A 105 -13.53 4.21 0.52
N ALA A 106 -14.12 4.28 1.72
CA ALA A 106 -13.60 3.60 2.89
C ALA A 106 -13.46 2.10 2.66
N PHE A 107 -14.49 1.48 2.08
CA PHE A 107 -14.48 0.05 1.77
C PHE A 107 -13.44 -0.31 0.71
N ILE A 108 -13.27 0.51 -0.33
CA ILE A 108 -12.24 0.30 -1.37
C ILE A 108 -10.84 0.32 -0.75
N PHE A 109 -10.52 1.36 0.04
CA PHE A 109 -9.22 1.47 0.69
C PHE A 109 -8.97 0.31 1.67
N PHE A 110 -10.00 -0.15 2.35
CA PHE A 110 -9.94 -1.32 3.21
C PHE A 110 -9.62 -2.60 2.42
N LEU A 111 -10.31 -2.82 1.29
CA LEU A 111 -10.03 -3.97 0.43
C LEU A 111 -8.62 -3.92 -0.16
N LEU A 112 -8.15 -2.75 -0.60
CA LEU A 112 -6.78 -2.57 -1.09
C LEU A 112 -5.74 -2.87 0.01
N SER A 113 -6.01 -2.47 1.26
CA SER A 113 -5.14 -2.80 2.39
C SER A 113 -5.06 -4.30 2.66
N ILE A 114 -6.19 -5.01 2.56
CA ILE A 114 -6.23 -6.48 2.68
C ILE A 114 -5.49 -7.13 1.51
N ASP A 115 -5.72 -6.65 0.29
CA ASP A 115 -5.07 -7.18 -0.91
C ASP A 115 -3.55 -7.08 -0.81
N GLU A 116 -3.04 -5.97 -0.29
CA GLU A 116 -1.62 -5.74 -0.06
C GLU A 116 -1.00 -6.80 0.89
N ILE A 117 -1.69 -7.12 2.00
CA ILE A 117 -1.20 -8.14 2.95
C ILE A 117 -1.35 -9.56 2.39
N ALA A 118 -2.48 -9.83 1.72
CA ALA A 118 -2.84 -11.16 1.27
C ALA A 118 -2.31 -11.50 -0.13
N SER A 119 -1.75 -10.51 -0.85
CA SER A 119 -1.21 -10.63 -2.22
C SER A 119 -2.20 -11.29 -3.19
N PHE A 120 -3.50 -10.92 -3.11
CA PHE A 120 -4.53 -11.49 -3.99
C PHE A 120 -4.30 -11.15 -5.45
N HIS A 121 -3.86 -9.91 -5.74
CA HIS A 121 -3.55 -9.47 -7.09
C HIS A 121 -2.47 -10.34 -7.74
N GLU A 122 -1.46 -10.80 -6.99
CA GLU A 122 -0.45 -11.72 -7.52
C GLU A 122 -1.02 -13.10 -7.87
N ARG A 123 -1.96 -13.59 -7.06
CA ARG A 123 -2.63 -14.88 -7.33
C ARG A 123 -3.45 -14.83 -8.62
N LEU A 124 -3.89 -13.65 -9.05
CA LEU A 124 -4.59 -13.46 -10.32
C LEU A 124 -3.66 -13.54 -11.54
N ILE A 125 -2.34 -13.36 -11.37
CA ILE A 125 -1.39 -13.36 -12.48
C ILE A 125 -1.44 -14.68 -13.27
N LYS A 126 -1.40 -15.82 -12.59
CA LYS A 126 -1.39 -17.14 -13.25
C LYS A 126 -2.65 -17.41 -14.08
N PRO A 127 -3.88 -17.33 -13.52
CA PRO A 127 -5.10 -17.57 -14.30
C PRO A 127 -5.30 -16.54 -15.40
N MET A 128 -4.92 -15.27 -15.17
CA MET A 128 -5.05 -14.24 -16.22
C MET A 128 -4.05 -14.44 -17.36
N ARG A 129 -2.81 -14.83 -17.07
CA ARG A 129 -1.84 -15.20 -18.12
C ARG A 129 -2.30 -16.41 -18.95
N ALA A 130 -2.96 -17.37 -18.32
CA ALA A 130 -3.54 -18.50 -19.05
C ALA A 130 -4.66 -18.08 -20.01
N ALA A 131 -5.42 -17.02 -19.68
CA ALA A 131 -6.52 -16.52 -20.48
C ALA A 131 -6.08 -15.57 -21.61
N VAL A 132 -5.12 -14.65 -21.34
CA VAL A 132 -4.77 -13.56 -22.28
C VAL A 132 -3.34 -13.65 -22.83
N GLY A 133 -2.55 -14.64 -22.40
CA GLY A 133 -1.14 -14.77 -22.77
C GLY A 133 -0.19 -13.99 -21.85
N SER A 134 1.12 -14.21 -22.05
CA SER A 134 2.17 -13.67 -21.17
C SER A 134 3.12 -12.71 -21.88
N HIS A 135 2.69 -12.05 -22.95
CA HIS A 135 3.54 -11.22 -23.77
C HIS A 135 3.31 -9.72 -23.58
N GLY A 136 4.37 -8.93 -23.52
CA GLY A 136 4.32 -7.47 -23.45
C GLY A 136 3.58 -6.96 -22.21
N VAL A 137 2.59 -6.09 -22.41
CA VAL A 137 1.81 -5.44 -21.32
C VAL A 137 1.06 -6.48 -20.46
N PHE A 138 0.73 -7.64 -21.01
CA PHE A 138 0.04 -8.72 -20.30
C PHE A 138 0.94 -9.58 -19.41
N PHE A 139 2.23 -9.24 -19.32
CA PHE A 139 3.13 -9.88 -18.35
C PHE A 139 2.61 -9.69 -16.91
N PHE A 140 2.08 -8.51 -16.60
CA PHE A 140 1.40 -8.20 -15.35
C PHE A 140 -0.13 -8.24 -15.56
N ALA A 141 -0.67 -9.42 -15.88
CA ALA A 141 -2.05 -9.58 -16.30
C ALA A 141 -3.11 -9.11 -15.28
N TRP A 142 -2.75 -8.97 -14.00
CA TRP A 142 -3.61 -8.36 -12.97
C TRP A 142 -3.96 -6.88 -13.24
N ILE A 143 -3.20 -6.20 -14.10
CA ILE A 143 -3.50 -4.82 -14.54
C ILE A 143 -4.88 -4.75 -15.20
N ILE A 144 -5.31 -5.80 -15.90
CA ILE A 144 -6.62 -5.82 -16.59
C ILE A 144 -7.79 -5.63 -15.62
N PRO A 145 -7.95 -6.47 -14.57
CA PRO A 145 -8.99 -6.24 -13.57
C PRO A 145 -8.78 -4.94 -12.79
N GLY A 146 -7.54 -4.51 -12.56
CA GLY A 146 -7.22 -3.23 -11.93
C GLY A 146 -7.73 -2.05 -12.75
N MET A 147 -7.46 -2.01 -14.06
CA MET A 147 -7.96 -0.95 -14.96
C MET A 147 -9.48 -0.95 -15.07
N ALA A 148 -10.11 -2.13 -15.10
CA ALA A 148 -11.57 -2.23 -15.07
C ALA A 148 -12.16 -1.66 -13.78
N ALA A 149 -11.54 -1.95 -12.62
CA ALA A 149 -11.93 -1.38 -11.34
C ALA A 149 -11.78 0.16 -11.34
N ILE A 150 -10.65 0.70 -11.80
CA ILE A 150 -10.42 2.15 -11.91
C ILE A 150 -11.50 2.81 -12.79
N ALA A 151 -11.82 2.22 -13.94
CA ALA A 151 -12.85 2.73 -14.82
C ALA A 151 -14.24 2.75 -14.14
N LEU A 152 -14.63 1.63 -13.50
CA LEU A 152 -15.90 1.52 -12.76
C LEU A 152 -16.00 2.57 -11.65
N PHE A 153 -14.94 2.73 -10.85
CA PHE A 153 -14.90 3.73 -9.78
C PHE A 153 -14.89 5.14 -10.32
N GLY A 154 -14.11 5.43 -11.38
CA GLY A 154 -14.12 6.71 -12.06
C GLY A 154 -15.55 7.11 -12.49
N PHE A 155 -16.27 6.22 -13.12
CA PHE A 155 -17.68 6.45 -13.50
C PHE A 155 -18.60 6.65 -12.29
N ALA A 156 -18.49 5.79 -11.27
CA ALA A 156 -19.34 5.87 -10.07
C ALA A 156 -19.13 7.17 -9.28
N PHE A 157 -17.95 7.78 -9.38
CA PHE A 157 -17.58 8.98 -8.63
C PHE A 157 -17.56 10.27 -9.46
N LEU A 158 -17.91 10.23 -10.77
CA LEU A 158 -17.94 11.42 -11.64
C LEU A 158 -18.75 12.60 -11.08
N THR A 159 -19.82 12.32 -10.33
CA THR A 159 -20.68 13.37 -9.73
C THR A 159 -20.24 13.77 -8.32
N PHE A 160 -19.24 13.08 -7.76
CA PHE A 160 -18.71 13.31 -6.42
C PHE A 160 -17.52 14.28 -6.45
N PHE A 161 -16.70 14.23 -7.49
CA PHE A 161 -15.61 15.14 -7.78
C PHE A 161 -16.03 16.25 -8.74
#